data_3cf45ff474a1083447811cfd24cf7031
#
_entry.id   3cf45ff474a1083447811cfd24cf7031
#
_cell.length_a   1.000
_cell.length_b   1.000
_cell.length_c   1.000
_cell.angle_alpha   90.00
_cell.angle_beta   90.00
_cell.angle_gamma   90.00
#
_symmetry.space_group_name_H-M   'P 1'
#
loop_
_entity.id
_entity.type
_entity.pdbx_description
1 polymer ?
#
loop_
_entity_poly.entity_id
_entity_poly.type
_entity_poly.pdbx_seq_one_letter_code
_entity_poly.pdbx_strand_id
1 'polypeptide(L)'
;LRKKVYLLIISSLVIFLASLFIFNEIQLKQNSLMIRSASEQQDLIINNEINRRSDDLKQIVTDYTNWDDLIDNLNTKNQVWAVNNIATIINSFKLHSVAVYNLQQSLVYEFGDMANGRIGDSAEINEILKRTSLAGFIHFYRLTPKGILEVSGATLHRTLDTSRTSEPYGFFYI
;
A
#
# COMPACT_ATOMS: atom_id res chain seq x y z
N LEU A 1 -11.92 -54.71 -54.96
CA LEU A 1 -11.33 -54.75 -53.60
C LEU A 1 -10.39 -53.55 -53.35
N ARG A 2 -9.47 -53.23 -54.22
CA ARG A 2 -8.46 -52.13 -54.07
C ARG A 2 -9.12 -50.77 -53.88
N LYS A 3 -10.13 -50.37 -54.60
CA LYS A 3 -10.84 -49.07 -54.49
C LYS A 3 -11.47 -48.88 -53.10
N LYS A 4 -12.05 -49.95 -52.49
CA LYS A 4 -12.65 -49.89 -51.16
C LYS A 4 -11.60 -49.68 -50.07
N VAL A 5 -10.41 -50.30 -50.19
CA VAL A 5 -9.31 -50.11 -49.25
C VAL A 5 -8.75 -48.73 -49.31
N TYR A 6 -8.54 -48.13 -50.49
CA TYR A 6 -8.10 -46.71 -50.62
C TYR A 6 -9.10 -45.76 -49.99
N LEU A 7 -10.39 -45.98 -50.16
CA LEU A 7 -11.44 -45.11 -49.61
C LEU A 7 -11.44 -45.17 -48.07
N LEU A 8 -11.22 -46.33 -47.46
CA LEU A 8 -11.06 -46.49 -46.02
C LEU A 8 -9.80 -45.81 -45.49
N ILE A 9 -8.70 -45.88 -46.17
CA ILE A 9 -7.45 -45.19 -45.77
C ILE A 9 -7.61 -43.67 -45.81
N ILE A 10 -8.22 -43.16 -46.89
CA ILE A 10 -8.48 -41.71 -47.05
C ILE A 10 -9.44 -41.22 -45.95
N SER A 11 -10.54 -41.93 -45.67
CA SER A 11 -11.50 -41.56 -44.64
C SER A 11 -10.83 -41.55 -43.23
N SER A 12 -10.02 -42.53 -42.92
CA SER A 12 -9.27 -42.61 -41.68
C SER A 12 -8.31 -41.45 -41.54
N LEU A 13 -7.58 -41.07 -42.61
CA LEU A 13 -6.67 -39.92 -42.60
C LEU A 13 -7.41 -38.58 -42.36
N VAL A 14 -8.58 -38.40 -43.03
CA VAL A 14 -9.39 -37.20 -42.82
C VAL A 14 -9.88 -37.11 -41.39
N ILE A 15 -10.39 -38.18 -40.82
CA ILE A 15 -10.82 -38.22 -39.40
C ILE A 15 -9.66 -37.90 -38.47
N PHE A 16 -8.46 -38.47 -38.71
CA PHE A 16 -7.27 -38.17 -37.91
C PHE A 16 -6.88 -36.70 -38.00
N LEU A 17 -6.85 -36.10 -39.18
CA LEU A 17 -6.53 -34.68 -39.35
C LEU A 17 -7.58 -33.78 -38.67
N ALA A 18 -8.85 -34.14 -38.78
CA ALA A 18 -9.92 -33.39 -38.10
C ALA A 18 -9.78 -33.46 -36.57
N SER A 19 -9.43 -34.66 -36.03
CA SER A 19 -9.22 -34.81 -34.59
C SER A 19 -8.02 -34.01 -34.08
N LEU A 20 -6.93 -33.96 -34.85
CA LEU A 20 -5.76 -33.12 -34.51
C LEU A 20 -6.13 -31.61 -34.53
N PHE A 21 -6.92 -31.17 -35.50
CA PHE A 21 -7.36 -29.79 -35.55
C PHE A 21 -8.23 -29.42 -34.34
N ILE A 22 -9.21 -30.24 -33.99
CA ILE A 22 -10.09 -30.05 -32.85
C ILE A 22 -9.25 -30.06 -31.54
N PHE A 23 -8.29 -30.98 -31.42
CA PHE A 23 -7.42 -31.04 -30.25
C PHE A 23 -6.59 -29.76 -30.10
N ASN A 24 -6.01 -29.26 -31.18
CA ASN A 24 -5.26 -28.02 -31.17
C ASN A 24 -6.11 -26.80 -30.75
N GLU A 25 -7.31 -26.67 -31.26
CA GLU A 25 -8.28 -25.62 -30.89
C GLU A 25 -8.61 -25.70 -29.38
N ILE A 26 -8.86 -26.91 -28.85
CA ILE A 26 -9.12 -27.11 -27.43
C ILE A 26 -7.92 -26.70 -26.60
N GLN A 27 -6.71 -27.08 -26.99
CA GLN A 27 -5.47 -26.73 -26.28
C GLN A 27 -5.24 -25.22 -26.26
N LEU A 28 -5.43 -24.53 -27.38
CA LEU A 28 -5.29 -23.07 -27.46
C LEU A 28 -6.29 -22.38 -26.53
N LYS A 29 -7.51 -22.83 -26.50
CA LYS A 29 -8.56 -22.28 -25.64
C LYS A 29 -8.27 -22.55 -24.15
N GLN A 30 -7.83 -23.74 -23.79
CA GLN A 30 -7.44 -24.07 -22.42
C GLN A 30 -6.26 -23.22 -21.95
N ASN A 31 -5.21 -23.07 -22.78
CA ASN A 31 -4.07 -22.25 -22.45
C ASN A 31 -4.46 -20.78 -22.23
N SER A 32 -5.32 -20.24 -23.07
CA SER A 32 -5.80 -18.85 -22.92
C SER A 32 -6.60 -18.64 -21.63
N LEU A 33 -7.44 -19.61 -21.26
CA LEU A 33 -8.20 -19.57 -20.01
C LEU A 33 -7.28 -19.70 -18.79
N MET A 34 -6.26 -20.57 -18.82
CA MET A 34 -5.29 -20.71 -17.75
C MET A 34 -4.46 -19.44 -17.55
N ILE A 35 -3.98 -18.81 -18.62
CA ILE A 35 -3.25 -17.55 -18.54
C ILE A 35 -4.13 -16.45 -17.95
N ARG A 36 -5.36 -16.34 -18.41
CA ARG A 36 -6.32 -15.35 -17.89
C ARG A 36 -6.63 -15.56 -16.41
N SER A 37 -6.93 -16.79 -16.00
CA SER A 37 -7.21 -17.10 -14.59
C SER A 37 -6.02 -16.86 -13.69
N ALA A 38 -4.79 -17.17 -14.15
CA ALA A 38 -3.56 -16.89 -13.42
C ALA A 38 -3.34 -15.38 -13.24
N SER A 39 -3.57 -14.58 -14.29
CA SER A 39 -3.49 -13.11 -14.21
C SER A 39 -4.53 -12.54 -13.25
N GLU A 40 -5.79 -12.97 -13.33
CA GLU A 40 -6.86 -12.53 -12.42
C GLU A 40 -6.56 -12.89 -10.95
N GLN A 41 -6.01 -14.08 -10.70
CA GLN A 41 -5.57 -14.48 -9.35
C GLN A 41 -4.39 -13.63 -8.85
N GLN A 42 -3.43 -13.32 -9.71
CA GLN A 42 -2.29 -12.49 -9.36
C GLN A 42 -2.74 -11.06 -9.00
N ASP A 43 -3.64 -10.48 -9.78
CA ASP A 43 -4.21 -9.16 -9.50
C ASP A 43 -4.96 -9.14 -8.17
N LEU A 44 -5.73 -10.18 -7.84
CA LEU A 44 -6.41 -10.31 -6.56
C LEU A 44 -5.43 -10.40 -5.38
N ILE A 45 -4.35 -11.16 -5.51
CA ILE A 45 -3.32 -11.29 -4.48
C ILE A 45 -2.62 -9.95 -4.24
N ILE A 46 -2.24 -9.25 -5.31
CA ILE A 46 -1.60 -7.94 -5.23
C ILE A 46 -2.52 -6.92 -4.56
N ASN A 47 -3.78 -6.83 -4.99
CA ASN A 47 -4.74 -5.89 -4.42
C ASN A 47 -5.04 -6.20 -2.95
N ASN A 48 -5.16 -7.47 -2.58
CA ASN A 48 -5.35 -7.86 -1.19
C ASN A 48 -4.14 -7.50 -0.32
N GLU A 49 -2.91 -7.68 -0.82
CA GLU A 49 -1.70 -7.31 -0.08
C GLU A 49 -1.57 -5.80 0.08
N ILE A 50 -1.88 -5.01 -0.96
CA ILE A 50 -1.91 -3.54 -0.89
C ILE A 50 -2.93 -3.07 0.15
N ASN A 51 -4.14 -3.61 0.12
CA ASN A 51 -5.20 -3.24 1.07
C ASN A 51 -4.81 -3.62 2.51
N ARG A 52 -4.31 -4.84 2.72
CA ARG A 52 -3.85 -5.29 4.03
C ARG A 52 -2.76 -4.38 4.58
N ARG A 53 -1.77 -4.02 3.77
CA ARG A 53 -0.68 -3.13 4.18
C ARG A 53 -1.19 -1.72 4.52
N SER A 54 -2.12 -1.20 3.74
CA SER A 54 -2.77 0.09 4.02
C SER A 54 -3.53 0.07 5.36
N ASP A 55 -4.25 -1.03 5.64
CA ASP A 55 -4.97 -1.20 6.91
C ASP A 55 -4.00 -1.32 8.10
N ASP A 56 -2.89 -2.06 7.95
CA ASP A 56 -1.83 -2.18 8.96
C ASP A 56 -1.24 -0.80 9.28
N LEU A 57 -0.89 0.00 8.27
CA LEU A 57 -0.38 1.36 8.45
C LEU A 57 -1.40 2.29 9.10
N LYS A 58 -2.67 2.18 8.70
CA LYS A 58 -3.77 2.95 9.31
C LYS A 58 -3.92 2.62 10.79
N GLN A 59 -3.82 1.35 11.17
CA GLN A 59 -3.87 0.95 12.56
C GLN A 59 -2.72 1.54 13.36
N ILE A 60 -1.48 1.43 12.87
CA ILE A 60 -0.30 2.03 13.50
C ILE A 60 -0.49 3.53 13.70
N VAL A 61 -0.88 4.26 12.65
CA VAL A 61 -1.13 5.70 12.74
C VAL A 61 -2.23 6.01 13.74
N THR A 62 -3.31 5.24 13.77
CA THR A 62 -4.42 5.44 14.72
C THR A 62 -3.95 5.29 16.16
N ASP A 63 -3.15 4.26 16.46
CA ASP A 63 -2.63 3.99 17.80
C ASP A 63 -1.70 5.12 18.29
N TYR A 64 -0.80 5.58 17.43
CA TYR A 64 0.15 6.64 17.79
C TYR A 64 -0.42 8.06 17.73
N THR A 65 -1.57 8.26 17.14
CA THR A 65 -2.23 9.57 17.08
C THR A 65 -3.26 9.80 18.17
N ASN A 66 -3.52 8.80 19.03
CA ASN A 66 -4.30 8.91 20.26
C ASN A 66 -3.40 8.70 21.49
N TRP A 67 -2.33 9.48 21.60
CA TRP A 67 -1.31 9.28 22.62
C TRP A 67 -1.00 10.58 23.36
N ASP A 68 -1.44 10.65 24.61
CA ASP A 68 -1.31 11.85 25.47
C ASP A 68 0.14 12.28 25.69
N ASP A 69 1.05 11.32 25.93
CA ASP A 69 2.46 11.63 26.13
C ASP A 69 3.12 12.27 24.90
N LEU A 70 2.71 11.86 23.69
CA LEU A 70 3.19 12.49 22.46
C LEU A 70 2.73 13.94 22.39
N ILE A 71 1.46 14.21 22.69
CA ILE A 71 0.89 15.56 22.70
C ILE A 71 1.59 16.45 23.74
N ASP A 72 1.82 15.94 24.94
CA ASP A 72 2.48 16.69 26.00
C ASP A 72 3.95 17.00 25.65
N ASN A 73 4.59 16.16 24.87
CA ASN A 73 5.97 16.37 24.40
C ASN A 73 6.09 17.21 23.13
N LEU A 74 5.00 17.54 22.41
CA LEU A 74 5.06 18.42 21.23
C LEU A 74 5.67 19.80 21.55
N ASN A 75 5.30 20.38 22.68
CA ASN A 75 5.74 21.71 23.08
C ASN A 75 7.13 21.70 23.70
N THR A 76 7.47 20.65 24.44
CA THR A 76 8.76 20.52 25.13
C THR A 76 9.91 20.15 24.21
N LYS A 77 9.60 19.56 23.04
CA LYS A 77 10.55 19.03 22.05
C LYS A 77 11.60 18.11 22.69
N ASN A 78 11.16 17.29 23.64
CA ASN A 78 12.03 16.38 24.37
C ASN A 78 12.61 15.31 23.47
N GLN A 79 13.81 15.54 22.96
CA GLN A 79 14.48 14.66 22.00
C GLN A 79 14.80 13.28 22.59
N VAL A 80 15.18 13.22 23.88
CA VAL A 80 15.49 11.94 24.54
C VAL A 80 14.22 11.07 24.61
N TRP A 81 13.10 11.67 25.00
CA TRP A 81 11.83 10.98 25.02
C TRP A 81 11.42 10.51 23.60
N ALA A 82 11.58 11.37 22.60
CA ALA A 82 11.20 11.06 21.22
C ALA A 82 12.05 9.92 20.63
N VAL A 83 13.36 9.88 20.90
CA VAL A 83 14.22 8.76 20.47
C VAL A 83 13.76 7.45 21.08
N ASN A 84 13.43 7.45 22.39
CA ASN A 84 13.04 6.22 23.09
C ASN A 84 11.63 5.73 22.75
N ASN A 85 10.74 6.61 22.29
CA ASN A 85 9.33 6.29 22.07
C ASN A 85 8.89 6.35 20.61
N ILE A 86 9.36 7.35 19.84
CA ILE A 86 8.94 7.54 18.44
C ILE A 86 9.93 6.87 17.47
N ALA A 87 11.23 7.04 17.65
CA ALA A 87 12.20 6.45 16.74
C ALA A 87 12.17 4.91 16.75
N THR A 88 11.79 4.29 17.86
CA THR A 88 11.65 2.84 18.00
C THR A 88 10.56 2.25 17.09
N ILE A 89 9.55 3.04 16.70
CA ILE A 89 8.46 2.64 15.80
C ILE A 89 9.02 2.17 14.46
N ILE A 90 10.07 2.83 13.96
CA ILE A 90 10.70 2.52 12.68
C ILE A 90 11.16 1.06 12.63
N ASN A 91 11.87 0.63 13.66
CA ASN A 91 12.37 -0.76 13.73
C ASN A 91 11.24 -1.75 14.01
N SER A 92 10.31 -1.40 14.89
CA SER A 92 9.20 -2.27 15.29
C SER A 92 8.27 -2.61 14.13
N PHE A 93 8.00 -1.64 13.27
CA PHE A 93 7.06 -1.79 12.14
C PHE A 93 7.73 -1.77 10.76
N LYS A 94 9.08 -1.78 10.72
CA LYS A 94 9.88 -1.75 9.48
C LYS A 94 9.53 -0.56 8.58
N LEU A 95 9.37 0.60 9.19
CA LEU A 95 9.07 1.85 8.50
C LEU A 95 10.36 2.49 7.96
N HIS A 96 10.23 3.37 6.96
CA HIS A 96 11.36 4.16 6.47
C HIS A 96 11.59 5.41 7.31
N SER A 97 10.51 6.05 7.74
CA SER A 97 10.57 7.31 8.48
C SER A 97 9.32 7.54 9.31
N VAL A 98 9.46 8.42 10.30
CA VAL A 98 8.36 8.97 11.10
C VAL A 98 8.56 10.47 11.19
N ALA A 99 7.50 11.26 11.00
CA ALA A 99 7.51 12.70 11.14
C ALA A 99 6.32 13.18 11.97
N VAL A 100 6.58 14.14 12.86
CA VAL A 100 5.57 14.76 13.72
C VAL A 100 5.61 16.27 13.55
N TYR A 101 4.46 16.86 13.25
CA TYR A 101 4.28 18.31 13.09
C TYR A 101 3.32 18.85 14.14
N ASN A 102 3.56 20.09 14.58
CA ASN A 102 2.60 20.82 15.40
C ASN A 102 1.51 21.51 14.54
N LEU A 103 0.55 22.18 15.20
CA LEU A 103 -0.51 22.93 14.49
C LEU A 103 0.02 24.10 13.67
N GLN A 104 1.16 24.66 14.03
CA GLN A 104 1.82 25.73 13.27
C GLN A 104 2.57 25.17 12.04
N GLN A 105 2.34 23.89 11.70
CA GLN A 105 2.96 23.18 10.57
C GLN A 105 4.49 23.09 10.67
N SER A 106 5.02 23.29 11.87
CA SER A 106 6.45 23.13 12.14
C SER A 106 6.78 21.69 12.50
N LEU A 107 7.85 21.16 11.90
CA LEU A 107 8.39 19.85 12.21
C LEU A 107 8.91 19.83 13.65
N VAL A 108 8.40 18.91 14.46
CA VAL A 108 8.80 18.72 15.86
C VAL A 108 9.78 17.57 16.01
N TYR A 109 9.42 16.42 15.43
CA TYR A 109 10.25 15.21 15.44
C TYR A 109 10.33 14.62 14.05
N GLU A 110 11.51 14.14 13.68
CA GLU A 110 11.76 13.44 12.43
C GLU A 110 12.82 12.35 12.64
N PHE A 111 12.51 11.11 12.28
CA PHE A 111 13.41 9.97 12.42
C PHE A 111 13.36 9.09 11.17
N GLY A 112 14.48 8.41 10.87
CA GLY A 112 14.59 7.46 9.75
C GLY A 112 15.39 7.97 8.56
N ASP A 113 15.17 7.41 7.38
CA ASP A 113 15.87 7.78 6.13
C ASP A 113 15.26 9.05 5.50
N MET A 114 15.71 10.20 5.98
CA MET A 114 15.19 11.50 5.55
C MET A 114 15.56 11.87 4.11
N ALA A 115 16.59 11.27 3.56
CA ALA A 115 16.97 11.52 2.16
C ALA A 115 15.93 10.98 1.17
N ASN A 116 15.17 9.97 1.58
CA ASN A 116 14.20 9.27 0.72
C ASN A 116 12.80 9.14 1.33
N GLY A 117 12.67 9.38 2.62
CA GLY A 117 11.45 9.17 3.39
C GLY A 117 10.72 10.45 3.78
N ARG A 118 11.11 11.62 3.29
CA ARG A 118 10.35 12.83 3.56
C ARG A 118 8.99 12.78 2.90
N ILE A 119 7.97 13.17 3.65
CA ILE A 119 6.58 13.20 3.24
C ILE A 119 6.36 14.12 2.03
N GLY A 120 7.14 15.21 1.94
CA GLY A 120 7.10 16.19 0.87
C GLY A 120 8.22 17.21 0.99
N ASP A 121 8.38 18.06 -0.03
CA ASP A 121 9.13 19.32 0.11
C ASP A 121 8.30 20.36 0.86
N SER A 122 8.89 21.53 1.12
CA SER A 122 8.24 22.57 1.95
C SER A 122 6.90 23.06 1.39
N ALA A 123 6.68 23.02 0.08
CA ALA A 123 5.42 23.42 -0.54
C ALA A 123 4.36 22.32 -0.46
N GLU A 124 4.77 21.07 -0.73
CA GLU A 124 3.90 19.89 -0.66
C GLU A 124 3.44 19.60 0.77
N ILE A 125 4.31 19.77 1.78
CA ILE A 125 3.97 19.54 3.18
C ILE A 125 2.77 20.36 3.62
N ASN A 126 2.71 21.65 3.31
CA ASN A 126 1.60 22.51 3.72
C ASN A 126 0.27 22.02 3.16
N GLU A 127 0.25 21.54 1.92
CA GLU A 127 -0.96 21.00 1.31
C GLU A 127 -1.33 19.63 1.95
N ILE A 128 -0.36 18.79 2.23
CA ILE A 128 -0.57 17.49 2.91
C ILE A 128 -1.16 17.74 4.32
N LEU A 129 -0.58 18.64 5.12
CA LEU A 129 -1.05 18.97 6.46
C LEU A 129 -2.47 19.54 6.44
N LYS A 130 -2.77 20.44 5.48
CA LYS A 130 -4.12 20.97 5.28
C LYS A 130 -5.13 19.87 4.95
N ARG A 131 -4.79 18.96 4.03
CA ARG A 131 -5.64 17.82 3.68
C ARG A 131 -5.86 16.90 4.89
N THR A 132 -4.81 16.64 5.67
CA THR A 132 -4.90 15.82 6.89
C THR A 132 -5.79 16.48 7.93
N SER A 133 -5.69 17.78 8.11
CA SER A 133 -6.56 18.53 9.03
C SER A 133 -8.04 18.43 8.66
N LEU A 134 -8.36 18.40 7.37
CA LEU A 134 -9.74 18.29 6.89
C LEU A 134 -10.28 16.84 6.96
N ALA A 135 -9.43 15.86 6.68
CA ALA A 135 -9.83 14.45 6.55
C ALA A 135 -9.65 13.67 7.86
N GLY A 136 -8.86 14.17 8.81
CA GLY A 136 -8.48 13.48 10.05
C GLY A 136 -7.43 12.37 9.83
N PHE A 137 -7.50 11.66 8.72
CA PHE A 137 -6.56 10.63 8.27
C PHE A 137 -6.35 10.74 6.77
N ILE A 138 -5.11 10.52 6.30
CA ILE A 138 -4.76 10.42 4.88
C ILE A 138 -3.83 9.23 4.64
N HIS A 139 -3.97 8.66 3.47
CA HIS A 139 -3.07 7.65 2.92
C HIS A 139 -2.85 7.96 1.44
N PHE A 140 -1.59 7.92 0.99
CA PHE A 140 -1.25 8.19 -0.39
C PHE A 140 0.12 7.60 -0.77
N TYR A 141 0.37 7.52 -2.07
CA TYR A 141 1.64 7.11 -2.63
C TYR A 141 2.36 8.30 -3.25
N ARG A 142 3.66 8.38 -2.99
CA ARG A 142 4.54 9.41 -3.56
C ARG A 142 5.66 8.76 -4.36
N LEU A 143 5.88 9.27 -5.58
CA LEU A 143 7.03 8.85 -6.37
C LEU A 143 8.29 9.56 -5.88
N THR A 144 9.34 8.78 -5.60
CA THR A 144 10.66 9.27 -5.21
C THR A 144 11.73 8.76 -6.18
N PRO A 145 12.95 9.32 -6.17
CA PRO A 145 14.04 8.80 -7.00
C PRO A 145 14.40 7.34 -6.74
N LYS A 146 14.06 6.80 -5.56
CA LYS A 146 14.33 5.40 -5.18
C LYS A 146 13.12 4.47 -5.32
N GLY A 147 11.97 4.98 -5.74
CA GLY A 147 10.76 4.20 -5.93
C GLY A 147 9.51 4.87 -5.36
N ILE A 148 8.51 4.08 -5.08
CA ILE A 148 7.23 4.55 -4.54
C ILE A 148 7.32 4.54 -3.00
N LEU A 149 7.08 5.68 -2.40
CA LEU A 149 6.90 5.84 -0.96
C LEU A 149 5.41 5.79 -0.64
N GLU A 150 5.04 4.90 0.26
CA GLU A 150 3.70 4.82 0.83
C GLU A 150 3.66 5.65 2.11
N VAL A 151 2.72 6.57 2.23
CA VAL A 151 2.61 7.51 3.33
C VAL A 151 1.24 7.39 3.97
N SER A 152 1.23 7.24 5.29
CA SER A 152 0.02 7.29 6.11
C SER A 152 0.19 8.32 7.22
N GLY A 153 -0.85 9.10 7.47
CA GLY A 153 -0.81 10.12 8.52
C GLY A 153 -2.17 10.51 9.04
N ALA A 154 -2.19 11.04 10.25
CA ALA A 154 -3.41 11.54 10.86
C ALA A 154 -3.15 12.70 11.82
N THR A 155 -4.25 13.35 12.20
CA THR A 155 -4.27 14.37 13.26
C THR A 155 -4.07 13.75 14.64
N LEU A 156 -3.37 14.44 15.54
CA LEU A 156 -3.13 14.02 16.92
C LEU A 156 -4.28 14.47 17.82
N HIS A 157 -4.82 13.54 18.61
CA HIS A 157 -5.88 13.77 19.56
C HIS A 157 -5.57 13.12 20.91
N ARG A 158 -6.18 13.61 21.99
CA ARG A 158 -6.08 12.98 23.33
C ARG A 158 -6.69 11.58 23.28
N THR A 159 -6.17 10.68 24.13
CA THR A 159 -6.63 9.29 24.21
C THR A 159 -8.12 9.17 24.47
N LEU A 160 -8.72 10.11 25.21
CA LEU A 160 -10.15 10.12 25.50
C LEU A 160 -11.03 10.63 24.35
N ASP A 161 -10.46 11.29 23.35
CA ASP A 161 -11.18 11.76 22.15
C ASP A 161 -11.16 10.71 21.04
N THR A 162 -11.77 9.57 21.30
CA THR A 162 -11.83 8.45 20.34
C THR A 162 -12.60 8.79 19.06
N SER A 163 -13.50 9.75 19.12
CA SER A 163 -14.29 10.23 17.98
C SER A 163 -13.57 11.31 17.15
N ARG A 164 -12.41 11.81 17.65
CA ARG A 164 -11.60 12.87 17.00
C ARG A 164 -12.42 14.12 16.67
N THR A 165 -13.30 14.52 17.57
CA THR A 165 -14.18 15.69 17.40
C THR A 165 -13.61 16.97 18.00
N SER A 166 -12.60 16.88 18.87
CA SER A 166 -11.88 18.04 19.37
C SER A 166 -10.94 18.63 18.32
N GLU A 167 -10.48 19.85 18.53
CA GLU A 167 -9.38 20.39 17.74
C GLU A 167 -8.13 19.51 17.89
N PRO A 168 -7.43 19.19 16.79
CA PRO A 168 -6.22 18.39 16.85
C PRO A 168 -5.08 19.15 17.54
N TYR A 169 -4.06 18.44 18.01
CA TYR A 169 -2.85 19.01 18.61
C TYR A 169 -1.68 19.07 17.65
N GLY A 170 -1.74 18.35 16.55
CA GLY A 170 -0.69 18.27 15.55
C GLY A 170 -0.95 17.13 14.56
N PHE A 171 0.11 16.68 13.91
CA PHE A 171 0.04 15.66 12.85
C PHE A 171 1.16 14.65 13.00
N PHE A 172 0.84 13.39 12.73
CA PHE A 172 1.78 12.27 12.77
C PHE A 172 1.76 11.54 11.43
N TYR A 173 2.95 11.21 10.90
CA TYR A 173 3.13 10.51 9.63
C TYR A 173 4.16 9.40 9.73
N ILE A 174 3.89 8.34 8.98
CA ILE A 174 4.82 7.22 8.76
C ILE A 174 4.95 6.92 7.28
#